data_46ae1abee271f8624c1b70c23973870f
#
_entry.id   46ae1abee271f8624c1b70c23973870f
#
_cell.length_a   1.000
_cell.length_b   1.000
_cell.length_c   1.000
_cell.angle_alpha   90.00
_cell.angle_beta   90.00
_cell.angle_gamma   90.00
#
_symmetry.space_group_name_H-M   'P 1'
#
loop_
_entity.id
_entity.type
_entity.pdbx_description
1 polymer ?
#
loop_
_entity_poly.entity_id
_entity_poly.type
_entity_poly.pdbx_seq_one_letter_code
_entity_poly.pdbx_strand_id
1 'polypeptide(L)'
;MNRRSLLKYSALQGVAKSGFGFMPANAQSTKEKVEKLIVLYCDLAIDPAREQEMLHHFHFDFKPAAEKFDGYIDVKLVKLRKVIQGGPAPAANIDYRFQLTYKSEELRQRWISSDVHKRVWPLIENTVTNRDYLVLLTDNA
;
A
#
# COMPACT_ATOMS: atom_id res chain seq x y z
N MET A 1 -4.37 17.81 46.83
CA MET A 1 -4.68 17.94 47.14
C MET A 1 -5.21 18.17 46.88
N ASN A 2 -4.87 18.03 46.50
CA ASN A 2 -5.35 18.24 46.66
C ASN A 2 -5.66 18.60 46.11
N ARG A 3 -5.40 18.59 45.66
CA ARG A 3 -5.69 18.89 45.84
C ARG A 3 -5.93 19.24 45.19
N ARG A 4 -5.54 19.08 44.86
CA ARG A 4 -5.72 19.34 44.89
C ARG A 4 -5.92 19.52 44.09
N SER A 5 -5.63 19.39 43.80
CA SER A 5 -5.70 19.60 43.66
C SER A 5 -5.94 19.69 42.87
N LEU A 6 -5.74 19.58 42.56
CA LEU A 6 -5.91 19.83 42.49
C LEU A 6 -6.13 20.07 41.70
N LEU A 7 -5.91 19.91 41.40
CA LEU A 7 -6.02 20.33 41.32
C LEU A 7 -6.27 20.46 40.59
N LYS A 8 -6.09 20.37 40.52
CA LYS A 8 -6.19 20.53 40.45
C LYS A 8 -6.49 20.71 39.66
N TYR A 9 -6.46 20.53 39.42
CA TYR A 9 -6.71 20.83 39.33
C TYR A 9 -6.91 21.28 38.53
N SER A 10 -6.45 21.08 38.29
CA SER A 10 -6.45 21.57 38.07
C SER A 10 -6.42 21.78 37.24
N ALA A 11 -6.33 21.91 37.34
CA ALA A 11 -6.14 22.29 36.95
C ALA A 11 -6.15 22.31 36.14
N LEU A 12 -6.08 22.15 35.93
CA LEU A 12 -6.01 22.39 35.60
C LEU A 12 -6.17 22.54 34.83
N GLN A 13 -6.00 22.52 34.64
CA GLN A 13 -5.97 22.83 34.23
C GLN A 13 -5.95 23.08 33.35
N GLY A 14 -5.96 23.27 33.52
CA GLY A 14 -5.67 23.65 32.85
C GLY A 14 -5.63 23.67 31.95
N VAL A 15 -5.62 23.65 31.96
CA VAL A 15 -5.46 23.86 31.29
C VAL A 15 -5.52 23.89 30.53
N ALA A 16 -5.51 24.00 30.55
CA ALA A 16 -5.45 24.16 30.04
C ALA A 16 -5.44 24.28 29.42
N LYS A 17 -5.42 24.51 29.52
CA LYS A 17 -5.37 24.55 29.05
C LYS A 17 -5.18 24.72 28.32
N SER A 18 -4.92 24.88 28.25
CA SER A 18 -4.63 24.83 27.58
C SER A 18 -4.57 24.62 26.85
N GLY A 19 -4.60 24.57 26.93
CA GLY A 19 -4.35 24.18 26.04
C GLY A 19 -4.71 23.79 25.01
N PHE A 20 -4.83 23.53 24.54
CA PHE A 20 -5.30 23.05 23.64
C PHE A 20 -4.93 23.34 22.24
N GLY A 21 -4.47 24.12 21.34
CA GLY A 21 -3.92 24.30 20.03
C GLY A 21 -2.96 23.21 19.59
N PHE A 22 -2.59 22.48 20.53
CA PHE A 22 -1.68 21.36 20.41
C PHE A 22 -2.27 20.20 19.59
N MET A 23 -3.55 19.91 19.80
CA MET A 23 -4.22 18.82 19.14
C MET A 23 -4.40 19.05 17.64
N PRO A 24 -4.77 20.24 17.17
CA PRO A 24 -4.90 20.48 15.74
C PRO A 24 -3.61 20.20 14.96
N ALA A 25 -2.46 20.55 15.54
CA ALA A 25 -1.18 20.29 14.87
C ALA A 25 -0.93 18.79 14.67
N ASN A 26 -1.27 17.97 15.65
CA ASN A 26 -1.10 16.54 15.55
C ASN A 26 -2.03 15.94 14.49
N ALA A 27 -3.26 16.38 14.44
CA ALA A 27 -4.21 15.91 13.46
C ALA A 27 -3.76 16.26 12.04
N GLN A 28 -3.22 17.45 11.84
CA GLN A 28 -2.73 17.90 10.56
C GLN A 28 -1.54 17.06 10.10
N SER A 29 -0.62 16.73 10.99
CA SER A 29 0.54 15.91 10.68
C SER A 29 0.11 14.50 10.24
N THR A 30 -0.88 13.92 10.90
CA THR A 30 -1.42 12.61 10.53
C THR A 30 -2.05 12.64 9.14
N LYS A 31 -2.79 13.70 8.84
CA LYS A 31 -3.42 13.86 7.54
C LYS A 31 -2.37 13.96 6.42
N GLU A 32 -1.29 14.69 6.66
CA GLU A 32 -0.21 14.81 5.69
C GLU A 32 0.43 13.45 5.39
N LYS A 33 0.61 12.59 6.39
CA LYS A 33 1.15 11.27 6.18
C LYS A 33 0.25 10.42 5.29
N VAL A 34 -1.06 10.47 5.50
CA VAL A 34 -2.02 9.74 4.68
C VAL A 34 -1.98 10.23 3.24
N GLU A 35 -1.86 11.54 3.03
CA GLU A 35 -1.82 12.14 1.70
C GLU A 35 -0.55 11.80 0.93
N LYS A 36 0.48 11.30 1.62
CA LYS A 36 1.75 10.94 0.99
C LYS A 36 1.86 9.47 0.63
N LEU A 37 0.80 8.71 0.79
CA LEU A 37 0.79 7.32 0.37
C LEU A 37 0.97 7.23 -1.13
N ILE A 38 1.66 6.18 -1.56
CA ILE A 38 1.87 5.91 -2.98
C ILE A 38 1.32 4.54 -3.33
N VAL A 39 0.89 4.39 -4.59
CA VAL A 39 0.31 3.14 -5.07
C VAL A 39 1.02 2.72 -6.34
N LEU A 40 1.52 1.50 -6.34
CA LEU A 40 2.14 0.88 -7.51
C LEU A 40 1.13 -0.02 -8.21
N TYR A 41 1.07 0.07 -9.53
CA TYR A 41 0.25 -0.80 -10.36
C TYR A 41 1.14 -1.56 -11.34
N CYS A 42 0.88 -2.86 -11.48
CA CYS A 42 1.49 -3.66 -12.55
C CYS A 42 0.36 -4.30 -13.35
N ASP A 43 0.32 -4.05 -14.65
CA ASP A 43 -0.69 -4.63 -15.53
C ASP A 43 -0.09 -5.87 -16.18
N LEU A 44 -0.60 -7.04 -15.81
CA LEU A 44 0.02 -8.31 -16.11
C LEU A 44 -0.83 -9.14 -17.07
N ALA A 45 -0.16 -9.76 -18.04
CA ALA A 45 -0.73 -10.79 -18.90
C ALA A 45 -0.25 -12.13 -18.38
N ILE A 46 -1.11 -12.83 -17.66
CA ILE A 46 -0.74 -14.11 -17.05
C ILE A 46 -0.94 -15.23 -18.06
N ASP A 47 0.05 -16.14 -18.15
CA ASP A 47 -0.09 -17.35 -18.95
C ASP A 47 -1.29 -18.14 -18.43
N PRO A 48 -2.33 -18.38 -19.28
CA PRO A 48 -3.53 -19.09 -18.83
C PRO A 48 -3.23 -20.46 -18.22
N ALA A 49 -2.19 -21.14 -18.72
CA ALA A 49 -1.81 -22.44 -18.19
C ALA A 49 -1.17 -22.34 -16.79
N ARG A 50 -0.77 -21.15 -16.39
CA ARG A 50 -0.11 -20.91 -15.10
C ARG A 50 -0.90 -20.02 -14.16
N GLU A 51 -2.15 -19.75 -14.50
CA GLU A 51 -2.98 -18.84 -13.70
C GLU A 51 -3.15 -19.33 -12.27
N GLN A 52 -3.43 -20.61 -12.09
CA GLN A 52 -3.60 -21.16 -10.75
C GLN A 52 -2.30 -21.13 -9.95
N GLU A 53 -1.18 -21.36 -10.61
CA GLU A 53 0.14 -21.25 -9.99
C GLU A 53 0.38 -19.81 -9.52
N MET A 54 0.06 -18.83 -10.36
CA MET A 54 0.21 -17.42 -10.02
C MET A 54 -0.64 -17.04 -8.80
N LEU A 55 -1.90 -17.45 -8.80
CA LEU A 55 -2.80 -17.16 -7.68
C LEU A 55 -2.31 -17.79 -6.39
N HIS A 56 -1.80 -19.03 -6.46
CA HIS A 56 -1.23 -19.70 -5.31
C HIS A 56 -0.04 -18.91 -4.74
N HIS A 57 0.90 -18.51 -5.60
CA HIS A 57 2.06 -17.75 -5.16
C HIS A 57 1.67 -16.37 -4.62
N PHE A 58 0.68 -15.72 -5.20
CA PHE A 58 0.22 -14.45 -4.68
C PHE A 58 -0.32 -14.60 -3.26
N HIS A 59 -1.22 -15.55 -3.05
CA HIS A 59 -1.90 -15.68 -1.76
C HIS A 59 -1.03 -16.29 -0.66
N PHE A 60 -0.14 -17.20 -1.00
CA PHE A 60 0.59 -17.99 0.00
C PHE A 60 2.04 -17.56 0.16
N ASP A 61 2.64 -16.90 -0.83
CA ASP A 61 4.04 -16.49 -0.76
C ASP A 61 4.19 -14.98 -0.75
N PHE A 62 3.64 -14.29 -1.74
CA PHE A 62 3.86 -12.85 -1.90
C PHE A 62 3.12 -12.04 -0.84
N LYS A 63 1.80 -12.22 -0.73
CA LYS A 63 0.99 -11.41 0.17
C LYS A 63 1.42 -11.54 1.63
N PRO A 64 1.65 -12.74 2.17
CA PRO A 64 2.13 -12.86 3.55
C PRO A 64 3.49 -12.19 3.76
N ALA A 65 4.38 -12.26 2.77
CA ALA A 65 5.68 -11.62 2.88
C ALA A 65 5.54 -10.09 2.82
N ALA A 66 4.70 -9.59 1.92
CA ALA A 66 4.46 -8.15 1.78
C ALA A 66 3.87 -7.55 3.05
N GLU A 67 2.94 -8.26 3.69
CA GLU A 67 2.28 -7.78 4.90
C GLU A 67 3.24 -7.54 6.06
N LYS A 68 4.45 -8.10 5.98
CA LYS A 68 5.43 -8.00 7.06
C LYS A 68 6.48 -6.93 6.84
N PHE A 69 6.55 -6.31 5.65
CA PHE A 69 7.60 -5.34 5.44
C PHE A 69 7.20 -3.96 5.99
N ASP A 70 8.22 -3.20 6.40
CA ASP A 70 8.00 -1.85 6.92
C ASP A 70 7.55 -0.93 5.79
N GLY A 71 6.39 -0.29 5.95
CA GLY A 71 5.81 0.57 4.93
C GLY A 71 4.67 -0.04 4.15
N TYR A 72 4.34 -1.29 4.41
CA TYR A 72 3.18 -1.94 3.79
C TYR A 72 1.87 -1.28 4.26
N ILE A 73 0.96 -1.04 3.33
CA ILE A 73 -0.39 -0.60 3.64
C ILE A 73 -1.41 -1.62 3.15
N ASP A 74 -1.33 -2.01 1.86
CA ASP A 74 -2.31 -2.90 1.28
C ASP A 74 -1.77 -3.50 -0.02
N VAL A 75 -2.20 -4.71 -0.33
CA VAL A 75 -1.89 -5.36 -1.60
C VAL A 75 -3.14 -6.02 -2.16
N LYS A 76 -3.36 -5.83 -3.46
CA LYS A 76 -4.50 -6.39 -4.17
C LYS A 76 -4.05 -6.98 -5.50
N LEU A 77 -4.74 -8.04 -5.90
CA LEU A 77 -4.62 -8.60 -7.24
C LEU A 77 -6.03 -8.68 -7.79
N VAL A 78 -6.30 -7.91 -8.84
CA VAL A 78 -7.64 -7.85 -9.42
C VAL A 78 -7.60 -8.35 -10.85
N LYS A 79 -8.64 -9.10 -11.23
CA LYS A 79 -8.77 -9.63 -12.58
C LYS A 79 -9.78 -8.80 -13.36
N LEU A 80 -9.40 -8.38 -14.56
CA LEU A 80 -10.30 -7.64 -15.45
C LEU A 80 -11.49 -8.53 -15.82
N ARG A 81 -12.70 -8.03 -15.56
CA ARG A 81 -13.91 -8.73 -15.96
C ARG A 81 -14.35 -8.30 -17.37
N LYS A 82 -14.49 -6.99 -17.56
CA LYS A 82 -14.82 -6.41 -18.86
C LYS A 82 -14.60 -4.91 -18.85
N VAL A 83 -14.43 -4.35 -20.02
CA VAL A 83 -14.39 -2.90 -20.19
C VAL A 83 -15.84 -2.41 -20.27
N ILE A 84 -16.21 -1.52 -19.37
CA ILE A 84 -17.57 -0.97 -19.35
C ILE A 84 -17.71 0.13 -20.38
N GLN A 85 -16.68 0.99 -20.51
CA GLN A 85 -16.78 2.18 -21.34
C GLN A 85 -15.38 2.71 -21.64
N GLY A 86 -15.24 3.33 -22.81
CA GLY A 86 -14.02 4.06 -23.16
C GLY A 86 -12.99 3.18 -23.83
N GLY A 87 -11.94 3.83 -24.27
CA GLY A 87 -10.84 3.19 -24.98
C GLY A 87 -9.61 4.07 -25.00
N PRO A 88 -8.48 3.54 -25.49
CA PRO A 88 -8.32 2.18 -26.00
C PRO A 88 -8.44 1.12 -24.90
N ALA A 89 -8.94 -0.04 -25.30
CA ALA A 89 -9.01 -1.17 -24.38
C ALA A 89 -7.59 -1.64 -24.02
N PRO A 90 -7.42 -2.30 -22.86
CA PRO A 90 -6.14 -2.93 -22.54
C PRO A 90 -5.73 -3.89 -23.66
N ALA A 91 -4.44 -4.07 -23.83
CA ALA A 91 -3.93 -5.03 -24.81
C ALA A 91 -4.55 -6.40 -24.54
N ALA A 92 -4.72 -7.19 -25.61
CA ALA A 92 -5.24 -8.54 -25.49
C ALA A 92 -4.39 -9.30 -24.46
N ASN A 93 -5.04 -10.10 -23.65
CA ASN A 93 -4.48 -10.92 -22.59
C ASN A 93 -3.85 -10.16 -21.39
N ILE A 94 -3.95 -8.84 -21.32
CA ILE A 94 -3.71 -8.10 -20.07
C ILE A 94 -4.96 -8.26 -19.24
N ASP A 95 -4.93 -9.17 -18.29
CA ASP A 95 -6.13 -9.54 -17.56
C ASP A 95 -6.00 -9.36 -16.05
N TYR A 96 -4.81 -9.05 -15.52
CA TYR A 96 -4.64 -8.82 -14.10
C TYR A 96 -3.98 -7.47 -13.82
N ARG A 97 -4.40 -6.84 -12.75
CA ARG A 97 -3.72 -5.68 -12.18
C ARG A 97 -3.28 -6.02 -10.78
N PHE A 98 -1.98 -5.95 -10.54
CA PHE A 98 -1.38 -6.06 -9.23
C PHE A 98 -1.27 -4.63 -8.67
N GLN A 99 -1.64 -4.44 -7.39
CA GLN A 99 -1.70 -3.11 -6.79
C GLN A 99 -1.15 -3.20 -5.38
N LEU A 100 -0.11 -2.41 -5.09
CA LEU A 100 0.53 -2.40 -3.78
C LEU A 100 0.66 -0.97 -3.30
N THR A 101 0.12 -0.70 -2.10
CA THR A 101 0.14 0.62 -1.48
C THR A 101 1.22 0.67 -0.42
N TYR A 102 2.03 1.72 -0.44
CA TYR A 102 3.16 1.93 0.46
C TYR A 102 3.01 3.24 1.22
N LYS A 103 3.63 3.30 2.41
CA LYS A 103 3.68 4.54 3.18
C LYS A 103 4.51 5.61 2.49
N SER A 104 5.60 5.22 1.79
CA SER A 104 6.50 6.19 1.17
C SER A 104 7.34 5.52 0.10
N GLU A 105 7.92 6.35 -0.77
CA GLU A 105 8.84 5.88 -1.81
C GLU A 105 10.11 5.29 -1.20
N GLU A 106 10.60 5.87 -0.11
CA GLU A 106 11.79 5.35 0.55
C GLU A 106 11.59 3.92 1.02
N LEU A 107 10.43 3.65 1.64
CA LEU A 107 10.12 2.30 2.13
C LEU A 107 9.87 1.34 0.97
N ARG A 108 9.28 1.82 -0.14
CA ARG A 108 9.13 1.02 -1.34
C ARG A 108 10.51 0.58 -1.87
N GLN A 109 11.46 1.50 -1.94
CA GLN A 109 12.80 1.18 -2.42
C GLN A 109 13.47 0.12 -1.52
N ARG A 110 13.29 0.22 -0.22
CA ARG A 110 13.81 -0.80 0.70
C ARG A 110 13.18 -2.16 0.45
N TRP A 111 11.89 -2.18 0.18
CA TRP A 111 11.16 -3.42 -0.09
C TRP A 111 11.69 -4.10 -1.35
N ILE A 112 11.78 -3.37 -2.46
CA ILE A 112 12.20 -3.96 -3.73
C ILE A 112 13.67 -4.38 -3.73
N SER A 113 14.50 -3.81 -2.85
CA SER A 113 15.89 -4.22 -2.73
C SER A 113 16.10 -5.32 -1.68
N SER A 114 15.06 -5.71 -0.98
CA SER A 114 15.15 -6.73 0.08
C SER A 114 15.29 -8.13 -0.50
N ASP A 115 15.91 -9.02 0.28
CA ASP A 115 16.03 -10.43 -0.10
C ASP A 115 14.65 -11.09 -0.21
N VAL A 116 13.71 -10.66 0.62
CA VAL A 116 12.34 -11.21 0.61
C VAL A 116 11.67 -10.92 -0.73
N HIS A 117 11.72 -9.66 -1.19
CA HIS A 117 11.14 -9.31 -2.48
C HIS A 117 11.79 -10.09 -3.62
N LYS A 118 13.11 -10.20 -3.58
CA LYS A 118 13.87 -10.94 -4.61
C LYS A 118 13.49 -12.41 -4.66
N ARG A 119 12.96 -12.95 -3.58
CA ARG A 119 12.49 -14.33 -3.52
C ARG A 119 11.05 -14.49 -3.96
N VAL A 120 10.15 -13.59 -3.56
CA VAL A 120 8.71 -13.80 -3.76
C VAL A 120 8.17 -13.19 -5.06
N TRP A 121 8.72 -12.07 -5.52
CA TRP A 121 8.21 -11.45 -6.76
C TRP A 121 8.45 -12.34 -7.99
N PRO A 122 9.61 -12.97 -8.18
CA PRO A 122 9.81 -13.85 -9.33
C PRO A 122 8.81 -15.00 -9.42
N LEU A 123 8.24 -15.44 -8.31
CA LEU A 123 7.22 -16.50 -8.32
C LEU A 123 5.99 -16.06 -9.11
N ILE A 124 5.66 -14.77 -9.06
CA ILE A 124 4.56 -14.20 -9.85
C ILE A 124 5.04 -13.83 -11.25
N GLU A 125 6.17 -13.13 -11.32
CA GLU A 125 6.69 -12.63 -12.58
C GLU A 125 6.97 -13.75 -13.58
N ASN A 126 7.36 -14.93 -13.11
CA ASN A 126 7.63 -16.06 -14.01
C ASN A 126 6.37 -16.61 -14.67
N THR A 127 5.19 -16.20 -14.26
CA THR A 127 3.92 -16.66 -14.84
C THR A 127 3.38 -15.73 -15.92
N VAL A 128 4.00 -14.58 -16.15
CA VAL A 128 3.55 -13.64 -17.19
C VAL A 128 4.03 -14.10 -18.56
N THR A 129 3.25 -13.77 -19.59
CA THR A 129 3.61 -14.08 -20.98
C THR A 129 4.58 -13.07 -21.56
N ASN A 130 4.65 -11.86 -20.99
CA ASN A 130 5.52 -10.79 -21.47
C ASN A 130 6.07 -10.02 -20.27
N ARG A 131 7.38 -10.00 -20.13
CA ARG A 131 8.05 -9.32 -19.02
C ARG A 131 8.13 -7.80 -19.21
N ASP A 132 7.74 -7.31 -20.38
CA ASP A 132 7.64 -5.88 -20.64
C ASP A 132 6.24 -5.37 -20.25
N TYR A 133 5.81 -5.71 -19.05
CA TYR A 133 4.51 -5.29 -18.54
C TYR A 133 4.59 -3.86 -17.98
N LEU A 134 3.45 -3.16 -18.04
CA LEU A 134 3.35 -1.79 -17.60
C LEU A 134 3.41 -1.70 -16.08
N VAL A 135 4.30 -0.85 -15.58
CA VAL A 135 4.42 -0.58 -14.14
C VAL A 135 4.21 0.91 -13.94
N LEU A 136 3.25 1.27 -13.10
CA LEU A 136 2.88 2.66 -12.84
C LEU A 136 3.04 2.95 -11.36
N LEU A 137 3.70 4.06 -11.04
CA LEU A 137 3.78 4.55 -9.66
C LEU A 137 2.93 5.81 -9.57
N THR A 138 1.99 5.84 -8.63
CA THR A 138 1.06 6.94 -8.48
C THR A 138 1.12 7.51 -7.07
N ASP A 139 0.75 8.77 -6.95
CA ASP A 139 0.62 9.43 -5.66
C ASP A 139 -0.84 9.45 -5.25
N ASN A 140 -1.09 9.28 -3.97
CA ASN A 140 -2.43 9.45 -3.42
C ASN A 140 -2.78 10.95 -3.45
N ALA A 141 -3.76 11.30 -4.26
CA ALA A 141 -4.12 12.71 -4.46
C ALA A 141 -5.07 13.24 -3.39
#